data_14034129fd8c0a8d541e6d69872b3c21
#
_entry.id   14034129fd8c0a8d541e6d69872b3c21
#
_cell.length_a   1.000
_cell.length_b   1.000
_cell.length_c   1.000
_cell.angle_alpha   90.00
_cell.angle_beta   90.00
_cell.angle_gamma   90.00
#
_symmetry.space_group_name_H-M   'P 1'
#
loop_
_entity.id
_entity.type
_entity.pdbx_description
1 polymer ?
#
loop_
_entity_poly.entity_id
_entity_poly.type
_entity_poly.pdbx_seq_one_letter_code
_entity_poly.pdbx_strand_id
1 'polypeptide(L)'
;EKGRLAQLFTRVKAACEKLVAQGMAHPTRFEVETAAAFLWFYEENCDMALLEVGMGGATDATNLIKKPLVSVLTSISMDHIRFLGNSLAEIATVKSGIIKPQVPVVTMQQKPEAMEVIKKKAEEMQAELIVADITQVQNITQKDGRYAFEWKAPRRNSNEVYIAPDAVKNNIQKEESEKDFLCIPVTLSLCGAFQVENAVCVINTLRILQKKYPKITETVIQQGLSHTIWHGRMEQIGTGPDFYLDGAHNEDCLLYTSPSPRDISGS
;
A
#
# COMPACT_ATOMS: atom_id res chain seq x y z
N GLU A 1 23.30 -16.19 -8.92
CA GLU A 1 22.53 -14.91 -8.84
C GLU A 1 23.32 -13.71 -9.39
N LYS A 2 24.54 -13.40 -8.88
CA LYS A 2 25.32 -12.21 -9.33
C LYS A 2 25.62 -12.21 -10.83
N GLY A 3 25.98 -13.35 -11.41
CA GLY A 3 26.25 -13.47 -12.85
C GLY A 3 25.02 -13.24 -13.72
N ARG A 4 23.85 -13.69 -13.28
CA ARG A 4 22.60 -13.48 -13.99
C ARG A 4 22.14 -12.03 -13.95
N LEU A 5 22.28 -11.37 -12.80
CA LEU A 5 22.00 -9.94 -12.68
C LEU A 5 22.87 -9.11 -13.65
N ALA A 6 24.17 -9.43 -13.75
CA ALA A 6 25.09 -8.78 -14.68
C ALA A 6 24.64 -8.98 -16.16
N GLN A 7 24.16 -10.16 -16.52
CA GLN A 7 23.63 -10.44 -17.85
C GLN A 7 22.37 -9.59 -18.17
N LEU A 8 21.45 -9.47 -17.19
CA LEU A 8 20.26 -8.63 -17.35
C LEU A 8 20.63 -7.16 -17.57
N PHE A 9 21.53 -6.62 -16.74
CA PHE A 9 21.99 -5.24 -16.93
C PHE A 9 22.75 -5.04 -18.24
N THR A 10 23.49 -6.03 -18.72
CA THR A 10 24.13 -5.97 -20.04
C THR A 10 23.10 -5.82 -21.17
N ARG A 11 22.00 -6.58 -21.07
CA ARG A 11 20.90 -6.49 -22.07
C ARG A 11 20.17 -5.15 -22.00
N VAL A 12 19.86 -4.67 -20.79
CA VAL A 12 19.23 -3.37 -20.59
C VAL A 12 20.14 -2.25 -21.10
N LYS A 13 21.45 -2.31 -20.80
CA LYS A 13 22.45 -1.37 -21.34
C LYS A 13 22.42 -1.32 -22.85
N ALA A 14 22.44 -2.46 -23.53
CA ALA A 14 22.36 -2.51 -25.00
C ALA A 14 21.07 -1.89 -25.54
N ALA A 15 19.94 -2.00 -24.82
CA ALA A 15 18.69 -1.31 -25.18
C ALA A 15 18.81 0.22 -24.99
N CYS A 16 19.40 0.68 -23.88
CA CYS A 16 19.66 2.10 -23.64
C CYS A 16 20.56 2.72 -24.74
N GLU A 17 21.62 2.04 -25.12
CA GLU A 17 22.53 2.49 -26.18
C GLU A 17 21.80 2.65 -27.54
N LYS A 18 20.86 1.76 -27.84
CA LYS A 18 20.00 1.91 -29.06
C LYS A 18 19.10 3.12 -28.98
N LEU A 19 18.49 3.43 -27.82
CA LEU A 19 17.68 4.63 -27.63
C LEU A 19 18.51 5.90 -27.84
N VAL A 20 19.71 5.95 -27.27
CA VAL A 20 20.64 7.09 -27.43
C VAL A 20 21.06 7.24 -28.90
N ALA A 21 21.34 6.14 -29.59
CA ALA A 21 21.68 6.17 -31.02
C ALA A 21 20.53 6.68 -31.89
N GLN A 22 19.28 6.61 -31.41
CA GLN A 22 18.08 7.20 -32.07
C GLN A 22 17.84 8.66 -31.66
N GLY A 23 18.76 9.29 -30.91
CA GLY A 23 18.65 10.68 -30.50
C GLY A 23 17.82 10.91 -29.24
N MET A 24 17.42 9.85 -28.53
CA MET A 24 16.73 9.97 -27.24
C MET A 24 17.73 10.18 -26.09
N ALA A 25 17.28 10.81 -25.00
CA ALA A 25 18.08 10.92 -23.79
C ALA A 25 18.37 9.53 -23.21
N HIS A 26 19.51 9.38 -22.56
CA HIS A 26 19.82 8.15 -21.82
C HIS A 26 18.82 7.98 -20.68
N PRO A 27 18.20 6.78 -20.52
CA PRO A 27 17.31 6.50 -19.41
C PRO A 27 17.98 6.76 -18.04
N THR A 28 17.19 7.21 -17.08
CA THR A 28 17.64 7.43 -15.71
C THR A 28 18.04 6.11 -15.06
N ARG A 29 18.80 6.18 -13.96
CA ARG A 29 19.18 4.99 -13.19
C ARG A 29 17.95 4.19 -12.76
N PHE A 30 16.90 4.86 -12.27
CA PHE A 30 15.67 4.19 -11.82
C PHE A 30 14.93 3.49 -12.97
N GLU A 31 14.86 4.10 -14.15
CA GLU A 31 14.29 3.46 -15.35
C GLU A 31 15.06 2.21 -15.76
N VAL A 32 16.40 2.27 -15.72
CA VAL A 32 17.28 1.11 -16.01
C VAL A 32 17.07 -0.01 -15.00
N GLU A 33 17.04 0.30 -13.72
CA GLU A 33 16.81 -0.67 -12.64
C GLU A 33 15.40 -1.29 -12.74
N THR A 34 14.38 -0.49 -13.03
CA THR A 34 13.00 -0.94 -13.23
C THR A 34 12.89 -1.87 -14.43
N ALA A 35 13.52 -1.52 -15.55
CA ALA A 35 13.54 -2.38 -16.75
C ALA A 35 14.23 -3.73 -16.47
N ALA A 36 15.33 -3.71 -15.72
CA ALA A 36 16.04 -4.92 -15.31
C ALA A 36 15.16 -5.78 -14.38
N ALA A 37 14.43 -5.17 -13.44
CA ALA A 37 13.51 -5.87 -12.55
C ALA A 37 12.36 -6.55 -13.33
N PHE A 38 11.71 -5.83 -14.26
CA PHE A 38 10.67 -6.42 -15.11
C PHE A 38 11.18 -7.59 -15.94
N LEU A 39 12.38 -7.45 -16.50
CA LEU A 39 13.02 -8.53 -17.28
C LEU A 39 13.31 -9.74 -16.38
N TRP A 40 13.78 -9.50 -15.14
CA TRP A 40 14.00 -10.55 -14.15
C TRP A 40 12.71 -11.29 -13.82
N PHE A 41 11.63 -10.58 -13.46
CA PHE A 41 10.34 -11.17 -13.12
C PHE A 41 9.77 -12.01 -14.27
N TYR A 42 9.93 -11.53 -15.50
CA TYR A 42 9.52 -12.24 -16.70
C TYR A 42 10.31 -13.55 -16.88
N GLU A 43 11.62 -13.53 -16.73
CA GLU A 43 12.48 -14.69 -16.92
C GLU A 43 12.37 -15.71 -15.79
N GLU A 44 12.06 -15.26 -14.56
CA GLU A 44 11.79 -16.15 -13.43
C GLU A 44 10.39 -16.76 -13.48
N ASN A 45 9.55 -16.36 -14.44
CA ASN A 45 8.13 -16.74 -14.51
C ASN A 45 7.41 -16.51 -13.19
N CYS A 46 7.60 -15.32 -12.58
CA CYS A 46 6.95 -14.97 -11.33
C CYS A 46 5.43 -14.99 -11.50
N ASP A 47 4.71 -15.67 -10.60
CA ASP A 47 3.25 -15.68 -10.58
C ASP A 47 2.65 -14.32 -10.25
N MET A 48 3.38 -13.52 -9.46
CA MET A 48 2.98 -12.19 -9.02
C MET A 48 4.21 -11.32 -8.77
N ALA A 49 4.12 -10.04 -9.13
CA ALA A 49 5.11 -9.03 -8.79
C ALA A 49 4.44 -7.93 -7.95
N LEU A 50 5.08 -7.55 -6.86
CA LEU A 50 4.73 -6.38 -6.06
C LEU A 50 5.64 -5.23 -6.48
N LEU A 51 5.03 -4.15 -6.99
CA LEU A 51 5.77 -2.98 -7.48
C LEU A 51 5.53 -1.78 -6.56
N GLU A 52 6.59 -1.25 -6.00
CA GLU A 52 6.56 0.01 -5.28
C GLU A 52 6.90 1.14 -6.24
N VAL A 53 6.04 2.17 -6.26
CA VAL A 53 6.26 3.38 -7.05
C VAL A 53 7.45 4.15 -6.49
N GLY A 54 8.39 4.54 -7.35
CA GLY A 54 9.56 5.31 -6.92
C GLY A 54 9.21 6.74 -6.53
N MET A 55 8.46 7.44 -7.39
CA MET A 55 8.01 8.81 -7.12
C MET A 55 6.73 9.15 -7.88
N GLY A 56 5.75 9.71 -7.17
CA GLY A 56 4.51 10.18 -7.77
C GLY A 56 3.58 9.02 -8.14
N GLY A 57 3.52 8.66 -9.40
CA GLY A 57 2.65 7.59 -9.90
C GLY A 57 2.43 7.66 -11.41
N ALA A 58 1.79 8.72 -11.90
CA ALA A 58 1.39 8.84 -13.31
C ALA A 58 2.54 8.63 -14.31
N THR A 59 3.71 9.20 -14.03
CA THR A 59 4.90 9.19 -14.89
C THR A 59 6.01 8.29 -14.36
N ASP A 60 5.75 7.53 -13.31
CA ASP A 60 6.74 6.64 -12.73
C ASP A 60 7.09 5.48 -13.67
N ALA A 61 8.35 5.07 -13.69
CA ALA A 61 8.83 3.98 -14.55
C ALA A 61 8.09 2.65 -14.27
N THR A 62 7.62 2.42 -13.03
CA THR A 62 6.84 1.23 -12.68
C THR A 62 5.42 1.24 -13.26
N ASN A 63 4.92 2.42 -13.67
CA ASN A 63 3.54 2.60 -14.15
C ASN A 63 3.30 2.14 -15.60
N LEU A 64 4.23 1.39 -16.19
CA LEU A 64 4.08 0.74 -17.48
C LEU A 64 2.98 -0.32 -17.51
N ILE A 65 2.65 -0.90 -16.37
CA ILE A 65 1.67 -1.98 -16.25
C ILE A 65 0.27 -1.44 -16.54
N LYS A 66 -0.34 -1.92 -17.63
CA LYS A 66 -1.66 -1.47 -18.09
C LYS A 66 -2.82 -2.09 -17.31
N LYS A 67 -2.65 -3.33 -16.82
CA LYS A 67 -3.67 -4.09 -16.08
C LYS A 67 -3.05 -4.76 -14.87
N PRO A 68 -2.71 -4.01 -13.80
CA PRO A 68 -2.31 -4.63 -12.54
C PRO A 68 -3.48 -5.41 -11.94
N LEU A 69 -3.21 -6.31 -10.99
CA LEU A 69 -4.25 -7.04 -10.27
C LEU A 69 -5.04 -6.12 -9.33
N VAL A 70 -4.35 -5.15 -8.74
CA VAL A 70 -4.89 -4.15 -7.84
C VAL A 70 -3.92 -2.97 -7.79
N SER A 71 -4.43 -1.76 -7.67
CA SER A 71 -3.65 -0.56 -7.35
C SER A 71 -3.85 -0.21 -5.87
N VAL A 72 -2.77 0.11 -5.16
CA VAL A 72 -2.83 0.43 -3.73
C VAL A 72 -2.27 1.83 -3.51
N LEU A 73 -3.05 2.68 -2.83
CA LEU A 73 -2.67 4.01 -2.40
C LEU A 73 -2.60 4.04 -0.86
N THR A 74 -1.40 4.13 -0.34
CA THR A 74 -1.18 4.34 1.11
C THR A 74 -1.51 5.77 1.50
N SER A 75 -1.25 6.17 2.74
CA SER A 75 -1.48 7.54 3.21
C SER A 75 -0.77 8.57 2.32
N ILE A 76 -1.48 9.65 1.98
CA ILE A 76 -0.94 10.78 1.20
C ILE A 76 -0.73 11.96 2.13
N SER A 77 0.50 12.43 2.20
CA SER A 77 0.92 13.58 2.97
C SER A 77 1.67 14.59 2.11
N MET A 78 1.99 15.75 2.69
CA MET A 78 2.78 16.79 2.04
C MET A 78 4.25 16.34 1.98
N ASP A 79 4.58 15.53 0.99
CA ASP A 79 5.92 15.05 0.73
C ASP A 79 6.34 15.31 -0.72
N HIS A 80 7.65 15.45 -0.96
CA HIS A 80 8.19 15.73 -2.30
C HIS A 80 7.54 16.94 -3.00
N ILE A 81 7.18 18.00 -2.24
CA ILE A 81 6.43 19.17 -2.70
C ILE A 81 7.02 19.76 -3.98
N ARG A 82 8.35 19.80 -4.11
CA ARG A 82 9.04 20.36 -5.29
C ARG A 82 8.74 19.61 -6.59
N PHE A 83 8.26 18.38 -6.51
CA PHE A 83 8.06 17.50 -7.67
C PHE A 83 6.59 17.11 -7.88
N LEU A 84 5.83 16.98 -6.80
CA LEU A 84 4.48 16.41 -6.85
C LEU A 84 3.37 17.45 -6.76
N GLY A 85 3.68 18.66 -6.27
CA GLY A 85 2.70 19.74 -6.12
C GLY A 85 2.70 20.37 -4.73
N ASN A 86 2.01 21.50 -4.62
CA ASN A 86 1.98 22.32 -3.41
C ASN A 86 0.70 22.11 -2.57
N SER A 87 -0.14 21.16 -2.95
CA SER A 87 -1.36 20.79 -2.23
C SER A 87 -1.57 19.28 -2.21
N LEU A 88 -2.32 18.80 -1.22
CA LEU A 88 -2.68 17.39 -1.13
C LEU A 88 -3.46 16.92 -2.37
N ALA A 89 -4.30 17.78 -2.95
CA ALA A 89 -5.05 17.46 -4.16
C ALA A 89 -4.12 17.26 -5.37
N GLU A 90 -3.09 18.11 -5.53
CA GLU A 90 -2.09 17.95 -6.61
C GLU A 90 -1.28 16.66 -6.42
N ILE A 91 -0.79 16.39 -5.22
CA ILE A 91 -0.05 15.16 -4.89
C ILE A 91 -0.93 13.93 -5.13
N ALA A 92 -2.19 13.96 -4.67
CA ALA A 92 -3.15 12.89 -4.89
C ALA A 92 -3.44 12.66 -6.38
N THR A 93 -3.49 13.74 -7.18
CA THR A 93 -3.67 13.65 -8.63
C THR A 93 -2.53 12.86 -9.29
N VAL A 94 -1.29 13.20 -8.95
CA VAL A 94 -0.10 12.51 -9.50
C VAL A 94 -0.06 11.05 -9.04
N LYS A 95 -0.32 10.78 -7.73
CA LYS A 95 -0.32 9.42 -7.18
C LYS A 95 -1.46 8.56 -7.75
N SER A 96 -2.64 9.14 -7.98
CA SER A 96 -3.79 8.45 -8.58
C SER A 96 -3.58 8.02 -10.04
N GLY A 97 -2.50 8.46 -10.68
CA GLY A 97 -2.11 8.01 -12.03
C GLY A 97 -1.82 6.51 -12.15
N ILE A 98 -1.68 5.80 -11.03
CA ILE A 98 -1.55 4.33 -11.02
C ILE A 98 -2.90 3.61 -11.12
N ILE A 99 -4.02 4.32 -10.95
CA ILE A 99 -5.37 3.77 -11.10
C ILE A 99 -5.61 3.46 -12.57
N LYS A 100 -5.99 2.23 -12.87
CA LYS A 100 -6.16 1.74 -14.25
C LYS A 100 -7.63 1.39 -14.53
N PRO A 101 -8.05 1.45 -15.80
CA PRO A 101 -9.42 1.14 -16.18
C PRO A 101 -9.87 -0.25 -15.68
N GLN A 102 -10.98 -0.29 -14.95
CA GLN A 102 -11.63 -1.51 -14.45
C GLN A 102 -10.74 -2.37 -13.53
N VAL A 103 -9.68 -1.78 -12.95
CA VAL A 103 -8.81 -2.44 -11.98
C VAL A 103 -9.18 -1.98 -10.57
N PRO A 104 -9.39 -2.89 -9.61
CA PRO A 104 -9.70 -2.50 -8.24
C PRO A 104 -8.62 -1.63 -7.63
N VAL A 105 -9.05 -0.68 -6.80
CA VAL A 105 -8.16 0.24 -6.06
C VAL A 105 -8.42 0.08 -4.57
N VAL A 106 -7.38 -0.13 -3.80
CA VAL A 106 -7.42 -0.01 -2.35
C VAL A 106 -6.73 1.28 -1.96
N THR A 107 -7.36 2.09 -1.13
CA THR A 107 -6.75 3.26 -0.53
C THR A 107 -6.89 3.22 0.99
N MET A 108 -5.87 3.69 1.70
CA MET A 108 -6.04 4.01 3.11
C MET A 108 -6.99 5.20 3.27
N GLN A 109 -7.48 5.42 4.49
CA GLN A 109 -8.22 6.65 4.80
C GLN A 109 -7.36 7.86 4.48
N GLN A 110 -7.92 8.84 3.79
CA GLN A 110 -7.21 10.04 3.33
C GLN A 110 -7.86 11.30 3.90
N LYS A 111 -7.11 12.40 3.91
CA LYS A 111 -7.68 13.72 4.14
C LYS A 111 -8.70 14.02 3.02
N PRO A 112 -9.79 14.78 3.30
CA PRO A 112 -10.91 14.97 2.36
C PRO A 112 -10.48 15.38 0.94
N GLU A 113 -9.54 16.32 0.84
CA GLU A 113 -9.02 16.84 -0.43
C GLU A 113 -8.38 15.74 -1.30
N ALA A 114 -7.58 14.86 -0.70
CA ALA A 114 -6.95 13.75 -1.41
C ALA A 114 -7.97 12.66 -1.74
N MET A 115 -8.92 12.38 -0.83
CA MET A 115 -9.96 11.37 -1.03
C MET A 115 -10.88 11.74 -2.19
N GLU A 116 -11.25 13.02 -2.34
CA GLU A 116 -12.07 13.49 -3.44
C GLU A 116 -11.41 13.22 -4.80
N VAL A 117 -10.11 13.52 -4.92
CA VAL A 117 -9.34 13.25 -6.13
C VAL A 117 -9.30 11.76 -6.46
N ILE A 118 -9.05 10.91 -5.44
CA ILE A 118 -9.01 9.46 -5.63
C ILE A 118 -10.36 8.92 -6.07
N LYS A 119 -11.46 9.35 -5.42
CA LYS A 119 -12.83 8.96 -5.78
C LYS A 119 -13.14 9.32 -7.23
N LYS A 120 -12.92 10.57 -7.61
CA LYS A 120 -13.11 11.04 -8.98
C LYS A 120 -12.31 10.22 -9.99
N LYS A 121 -11.03 9.95 -9.68
CA LYS A 121 -10.18 9.15 -10.58
C LYS A 121 -10.66 7.70 -10.69
N ALA A 122 -11.09 7.09 -9.62
CA ALA A 122 -11.66 5.74 -9.63
C ALA A 122 -12.94 5.68 -10.47
N GLU A 123 -13.85 6.67 -10.34
CA GLU A 123 -15.05 6.79 -11.17
C GLU A 123 -14.71 6.93 -12.65
N GLU A 124 -13.79 7.84 -13.01
CA GLU A 124 -13.31 8.02 -14.39
C GLU A 124 -12.78 6.73 -15.00
N MET A 125 -12.11 5.92 -14.19
CA MET A 125 -11.53 4.64 -14.60
C MET A 125 -12.50 3.46 -14.47
N GLN A 126 -13.72 3.67 -13.99
CA GLN A 126 -14.69 2.61 -13.68
C GLN A 126 -14.06 1.53 -12.79
N ALA A 127 -13.23 1.95 -11.85
CA ALA A 127 -12.49 1.11 -10.91
C ALA A 127 -13.26 0.97 -9.59
N GLU A 128 -13.39 -0.26 -9.08
CA GLU A 128 -13.93 -0.49 -7.74
C GLU A 128 -12.98 0.12 -6.71
N LEU A 129 -13.45 1.11 -5.93
CA LEU A 129 -12.67 1.76 -4.88
C LEU A 129 -13.00 1.15 -3.51
N ILE A 130 -12.00 0.63 -2.84
CA ILE A 130 -12.09 0.10 -1.49
C ILE A 130 -11.28 1.00 -0.56
N VAL A 131 -11.94 1.52 0.48
CA VAL A 131 -11.26 2.28 1.53
C VAL A 131 -10.92 1.34 2.68
N ALA A 132 -9.64 1.22 2.98
CA ALA A 132 -9.14 0.52 4.15
C ALA A 132 -9.31 1.44 5.37
N ASP A 133 -10.34 1.20 6.17
CA ASP A 133 -10.76 2.06 7.26
C ASP A 133 -10.44 1.41 8.62
N ILE A 134 -9.89 2.20 9.54
CA ILE A 134 -9.59 1.75 10.91
C ILE A 134 -10.84 1.31 11.68
N THR A 135 -12.04 1.74 11.28
CA THR A 135 -13.31 1.25 11.85
C THR A 135 -13.53 -0.25 11.65
N GLN A 136 -12.77 -0.87 10.74
CA GLN A 136 -12.73 -2.33 10.57
C GLN A 136 -11.96 -3.05 11.69
N VAL A 137 -11.30 -2.30 12.59
CA VAL A 137 -10.50 -2.84 13.69
C VAL A 137 -11.32 -2.84 14.98
N GLN A 138 -11.32 -3.99 15.68
CA GLN A 138 -11.96 -4.17 16.99
C GLN A 138 -10.97 -4.86 17.94
N ASN A 139 -11.23 -4.75 19.24
CA ASN A 139 -10.47 -5.47 20.27
C ASN A 139 -8.95 -5.27 20.20
N ILE A 140 -8.53 -4.04 19.89
CA ILE A 140 -7.11 -3.71 19.74
C ILE A 140 -6.40 -3.81 21.11
N THR A 141 -5.27 -4.51 21.11
CA THR A 141 -4.38 -4.64 22.25
C THR A 141 -2.95 -4.32 21.85
N GLN A 142 -2.16 -3.85 22.79
CA GLN A 142 -0.73 -3.55 22.58
C GLN A 142 0.11 -4.26 23.63
N LYS A 143 1.19 -4.88 23.18
CA LYS A 143 2.22 -5.45 24.04
C LYS A 143 3.59 -5.28 23.39
N ASP A 144 4.55 -4.73 24.15
CA ASP A 144 5.94 -4.51 23.69
C ASP A 144 6.03 -3.79 22.33
N GLY A 145 5.22 -2.72 22.14
CA GLY A 145 5.14 -1.95 20.90
C GLY A 145 4.42 -2.62 19.73
N ARG A 146 4.04 -3.89 19.89
CA ARG A 146 3.32 -4.66 18.85
C ARG A 146 1.83 -4.66 19.14
N TYR A 147 1.03 -4.83 18.09
CA TYR A 147 -0.42 -4.78 18.14
C TYR A 147 -1.05 -6.12 17.78
N ALA A 148 -2.12 -6.45 18.46
CA ALA A 148 -3.05 -7.50 18.07
C ALA A 148 -4.47 -6.93 18.06
N PHE A 149 -5.29 -7.36 17.11
CA PHE A 149 -6.66 -6.87 16.93
C PHE A 149 -7.51 -7.89 16.16
N GLU A 150 -8.80 -7.66 16.12
CA GLU A 150 -9.72 -8.34 15.22
C GLU A 150 -10.07 -7.41 14.06
N TRP A 151 -9.80 -7.86 12.84
CA TRP A 151 -10.27 -7.18 11.64
C TRP A 151 -11.64 -7.72 11.26
N LYS A 152 -12.63 -6.84 11.11
CA LYS A 152 -14.02 -7.18 10.82
C LYS A 152 -14.49 -6.46 9.57
N ALA A 153 -15.07 -7.18 8.62
CA ALA A 153 -15.73 -6.60 7.47
C ALA A 153 -16.93 -7.46 7.05
N PRO A 154 -17.92 -6.89 6.36
CA PRO A 154 -19.03 -7.64 5.80
C PRO A 154 -18.51 -8.80 4.94
N ARG A 155 -19.16 -9.96 5.03
CA ARG A 155 -18.94 -11.05 4.10
C ARG A 155 -19.40 -10.56 2.72
N ARG A 156 -18.48 -10.44 1.79
CA ARG A 156 -18.82 -10.05 0.42
C ARG A 156 -19.63 -11.15 -0.24
N ASN A 157 -20.91 -10.91 -0.46
CA ASN A 157 -21.62 -11.62 -1.52
C ASN A 157 -21.00 -11.17 -2.85
N SER A 158 -20.81 -12.08 -3.76
CA SER A 158 -20.06 -11.93 -5.01
C SER A 158 -20.53 -10.80 -5.94
N ASN A 159 -21.55 -10.06 -5.57
CA ASN A 159 -22.20 -9.05 -6.40
C ASN A 159 -22.34 -7.65 -5.75
N GLU A 160 -21.84 -7.42 -4.55
CA GLU A 160 -21.95 -6.09 -3.91
C GLU A 160 -20.63 -5.34 -3.93
N VAL A 161 -20.67 -4.16 -4.54
CA VAL A 161 -19.62 -3.15 -4.51
C VAL A 161 -19.60 -2.54 -3.10
N TYR A 162 -18.51 -2.65 -2.37
CA TYR A 162 -18.33 -1.95 -1.10
C TYR A 162 -18.20 -0.45 -1.38
N ILE A 163 -19.26 0.29 -1.16
CA ILE A 163 -19.26 1.74 -1.12
C ILE A 163 -18.93 2.14 0.32
N ALA A 164 -17.99 3.08 0.49
CA ALA A 164 -17.60 3.60 1.80
C ALA A 164 -18.82 4.01 2.67
N PRO A 165 -18.74 3.95 4.01
CA PRO A 165 -19.86 4.16 4.94
C PRO A 165 -20.67 5.44 4.75
N ASP A 166 -20.12 6.48 4.14
CA ASP A 166 -20.80 7.76 3.91
C ASP A 166 -21.97 7.69 2.92
N ALA A 167 -22.05 6.65 2.09
CA ALA A 167 -23.17 6.46 1.15
C ALA A 167 -24.33 5.63 1.73
N VAL A 168 -24.17 5.04 2.91
CA VAL A 168 -25.16 4.13 3.53
C VAL A 168 -26.10 4.84 4.50
N LYS A 169 -26.06 6.17 4.62
CA LYS A 169 -26.94 6.91 5.57
C LYS A 169 -28.42 6.92 5.22
N ASN A 170 -28.86 6.31 4.12
CA ASN A 170 -30.28 6.20 3.83
C ASN A 170 -30.69 4.75 3.52
N ASN A 171 -31.39 4.19 4.48
CA ASN A 171 -32.22 2.98 4.46
C ASN A 171 -31.55 1.64 4.79
N ILE A 172 -32.13 1.11 5.84
CA ILE A 172 -32.31 -0.26 6.28
C ILE A 172 -31.64 -0.53 7.63
N GLN A 173 -32.41 -0.35 8.70
CA GLN A 173 -32.28 -1.10 9.94
C GLN A 173 -32.65 -2.57 9.64
N LYS A 174 -31.72 -3.34 9.10
CA LYS A 174 -31.70 -4.79 9.25
C LYS A 174 -30.78 -5.07 10.43
N GLU A 175 -31.27 -5.80 11.41
CA GLU A 175 -30.43 -6.42 12.43
C GLU A 175 -29.40 -7.31 11.70
N GLU A 176 -28.20 -6.78 11.48
CA GLU A 176 -27.10 -7.51 10.87
C GLU A 176 -26.65 -8.58 11.85
N SER A 177 -26.83 -9.85 11.48
CA SER A 177 -26.38 -10.96 12.32
C SER A 177 -24.84 -11.07 12.29
N GLU A 178 -24.22 -11.53 13.36
CA GLU A 178 -22.74 -11.79 13.41
C GLU A 178 -22.28 -12.71 12.26
N LYS A 179 -23.19 -13.51 11.70
CA LYS A 179 -22.91 -14.42 10.57
C LYS A 179 -22.64 -13.68 9.25
N ASP A 180 -23.06 -12.41 9.15
CA ASP A 180 -22.86 -11.60 7.94
C ASP A 180 -21.48 -10.94 7.89
N PHE A 181 -20.69 -11.06 8.96
CA PHE A 181 -19.33 -10.53 9.04
C PHE A 181 -18.27 -11.63 9.00
N LEU A 182 -17.14 -11.28 8.40
CA LEU A 182 -15.90 -12.01 8.52
C LEU A 182 -15.05 -11.34 9.59
N CYS A 183 -14.61 -12.12 10.58
CA CYS A 183 -13.64 -11.67 11.59
C CYS A 183 -12.32 -12.42 11.38
N ILE A 184 -11.22 -11.66 11.29
CA ILE A 184 -9.86 -12.21 11.19
C ILE A 184 -9.07 -11.71 12.38
N PRO A 185 -8.65 -12.57 13.33
CA PRO A 185 -7.73 -12.19 14.38
C PRO A 185 -6.35 -11.93 13.77
N VAL A 186 -5.75 -10.82 14.12
CA VAL A 186 -4.48 -10.35 13.56
C VAL A 186 -3.49 -10.08 14.70
N THR A 187 -2.27 -10.56 14.52
CA THR A 187 -1.12 -10.20 15.37
C THR A 187 -0.04 -9.65 14.46
N LEU A 188 0.49 -8.47 14.77
CA LEU A 188 1.55 -7.84 14.01
C LEU A 188 2.91 -8.15 14.63
N SER A 189 3.87 -8.50 13.80
CA SER A 189 5.28 -8.60 14.19
C SER A 189 5.97 -7.22 14.22
N LEU A 190 5.51 -6.29 13.41
CA LEU A 190 6.05 -4.93 13.33
C LEU A 190 5.51 -4.06 14.46
N CYS A 191 6.36 -3.16 14.97
CA CYS A 191 6.01 -2.20 16.02
C CYS A 191 5.42 -0.91 15.42
N GLY A 192 4.63 -0.18 16.23
CA GLY A 192 4.07 1.12 15.89
C GLY A 192 2.59 1.08 15.52
N ALA A 193 1.82 2.09 15.99
CA ALA A 193 0.37 2.18 15.78
C ALA A 193 -0.02 2.25 14.29
N PHE A 194 0.77 2.94 13.50
CA PHE A 194 0.56 3.07 12.05
C PHE A 194 0.58 1.72 11.31
N GLN A 195 1.19 0.69 11.88
CA GLN A 195 1.20 -0.65 11.30
C GLN A 195 -0.18 -1.31 11.34
N VAL A 196 -1.08 -0.87 12.20
CA VAL A 196 -2.47 -1.34 12.22
C VAL A 196 -3.18 -0.88 10.95
N GLU A 197 -3.04 0.40 10.58
CA GLU A 197 -3.62 0.93 9.34
C GLU A 197 -3.01 0.27 8.10
N ASN A 198 -1.69 0.08 8.09
CA ASN A 198 -1.00 -0.65 7.03
C ASN A 198 -1.54 -2.08 6.89
N ALA A 199 -1.75 -2.79 8.00
CA ALA A 199 -2.30 -4.14 8.00
C ALA A 199 -3.73 -4.18 7.47
N VAL A 200 -4.59 -3.21 7.84
CA VAL A 200 -5.94 -3.09 7.29
C VAL A 200 -5.90 -2.91 5.76
N CYS A 201 -4.99 -2.07 5.26
CA CYS A 201 -4.77 -1.89 3.82
C CYS A 201 -4.34 -3.20 3.14
N VAL A 202 -3.39 -3.91 3.73
CA VAL A 202 -2.92 -5.22 3.25
C VAL A 202 -4.05 -6.25 3.22
N ILE A 203 -4.84 -6.37 4.30
CA ILE A 203 -5.95 -7.32 4.38
C ILE A 203 -6.98 -7.05 3.27
N ASN A 204 -7.40 -5.79 3.10
CA ASN A 204 -8.33 -5.41 2.04
C ASN A 204 -7.78 -5.75 0.65
N THR A 205 -6.48 -5.50 0.41
CA THR A 205 -5.80 -5.85 -0.85
C THR A 205 -5.78 -7.35 -1.08
N LEU A 206 -5.38 -8.14 -0.08
CA LEU A 206 -5.30 -9.59 -0.20
C LEU A 206 -6.67 -10.23 -0.41
N ARG A 207 -7.74 -9.67 0.16
CA ARG A 207 -9.11 -10.12 -0.07
C ARG A 207 -9.58 -9.95 -1.51
N ILE A 208 -9.12 -8.91 -2.21
CA ILE A 208 -9.36 -8.79 -3.66
C ILE A 208 -8.65 -9.92 -4.39
N LEU A 209 -7.41 -10.17 -4.04
CA LEU A 209 -6.58 -11.18 -4.67
C LEU A 209 -7.06 -12.62 -4.40
N GLN A 210 -7.72 -12.90 -3.27
CA GLN A 210 -8.32 -14.20 -2.95
C GLN A 210 -9.25 -14.71 -4.05
N LYS A 211 -9.98 -13.83 -4.74
CA LYS A 211 -10.87 -14.21 -5.85
C LYS A 211 -10.13 -14.94 -6.96
N LYS A 212 -8.89 -14.54 -7.24
CA LYS A 212 -8.06 -15.12 -8.30
C LYS A 212 -7.07 -16.14 -7.77
N TYR A 213 -6.64 -15.98 -6.52
CA TYR A 213 -5.63 -16.83 -5.87
C TYR A 213 -6.19 -17.44 -4.58
N PRO A 214 -6.96 -18.54 -4.67
CA PRO A 214 -7.62 -19.16 -3.50
C PRO A 214 -6.66 -19.67 -2.42
N LYS A 215 -5.38 -19.80 -2.73
CA LYS A 215 -4.33 -20.16 -1.77
C LYS A 215 -4.05 -19.03 -0.75
N ILE A 216 -4.46 -17.81 -1.03
CA ILE A 216 -4.41 -16.69 -0.07
C ILE A 216 -5.59 -16.87 0.90
N THR A 217 -5.45 -17.77 1.86
CA THR A 217 -6.46 -18.02 2.90
C THR A 217 -6.31 -17.01 4.04
N GLU A 218 -7.32 -16.92 4.92
CA GLU A 218 -7.25 -16.09 6.13
C GLU A 218 -6.07 -16.48 7.01
N THR A 219 -5.81 -17.77 7.16
CA THR A 219 -4.62 -18.28 7.88
C THR A 219 -3.31 -17.79 7.26
N VAL A 220 -3.21 -17.78 5.93
CA VAL A 220 -2.02 -17.28 5.24
C VAL A 220 -1.85 -15.78 5.46
N ILE A 221 -2.95 -15.01 5.44
CA ILE A 221 -2.92 -13.56 5.76
C ILE A 221 -2.41 -13.33 7.19
N GLN A 222 -2.96 -14.06 8.17
CA GLN A 222 -2.52 -13.99 9.58
C GLN A 222 -1.03 -14.32 9.73
N GLN A 223 -0.59 -15.41 9.12
CA GLN A 223 0.81 -15.83 9.16
C GLN A 223 1.72 -14.78 8.51
N GLY A 224 1.35 -14.23 7.36
CA GLY A 224 2.10 -13.17 6.69
C GLY A 224 2.30 -11.97 7.60
N LEU A 225 1.22 -11.46 8.20
CA LEU A 225 1.28 -10.29 9.08
C LEU A 225 2.07 -10.54 10.37
N SER A 226 1.99 -11.75 10.94
CA SER A 226 2.70 -12.11 12.17
C SER A 226 4.19 -12.44 11.98
N HIS A 227 4.64 -12.68 10.75
CA HIS A 227 6.03 -13.02 10.43
C HIS A 227 6.73 -11.98 9.55
N THR A 228 6.06 -10.86 9.24
CA THR A 228 6.68 -9.78 8.44
C THR A 228 7.86 -9.19 9.18
N ILE A 229 9.00 -9.08 8.51
CA ILE A 229 10.20 -8.40 9.01
C ILE A 229 10.50 -7.25 8.07
N TRP A 230 10.71 -6.07 8.63
CA TRP A 230 11.14 -4.89 7.89
C TRP A 230 12.10 -4.06 8.75
N HIS A 231 13.37 -4.11 8.38
CA HIS A 231 14.41 -3.39 9.11
C HIS A 231 14.25 -1.88 9.02
N GLY A 232 14.50 -1.18 10.13
CA GLY A 232 14.40 0.27 10.19
C GLY A 232 12.96 0.84 10.18
N ARG A 233 11.98 0.07 10.62
CA ARG A 233 10.60 0.54 10.88
C ARG A 233 10.21 0.21 12.32
N MET A 234 10.50 1.14 13.24
CA MET A 234 10.35 0.94 14.69
C MET A 234 10.97 -0.39 15.15
N GLU A 235 12.09 -0.74 14.55
CA GLU A 235 12.81 -1.97 14.84
C GLU A 235 13.50 -1.88 16.19
N GLN A 236 13.17 -2.76 17.11
CA GLN A 236 13.86 -2.85 18.39
C GLN A 236 15.21 -3.54 18.19
N ILE A 237 16.30 -2.79 18.36
CA ILE A 237 17.68 -3.25 18.14
C ILE A 237 18.44 -3.51 19.44
N GLY A 238 17.85 -3.21 20.60
CA GLY A 238 18.46 -3.44 21.90
C GLY A 238 17.47 -3.33 23.05
N THR A 239 17.82 -3.92 24.19
CA THR A 239 17.06 -3.89 25.43
C THR A 239 17.99 -3.51 26.58
N GLY A 240 17.46 -2.68 27.54
CA GLY A 240 18.14 -2.25 28.73
C GLY A 240 19.18 -1.11 28.58
N PRO A 241 18.78 0.11 28.12
CA PRO A 241 17.44 0.57 27.73
C PRO A 241 17.01 0.02 26.36
N ASP A 242 15.72 0.17 26.06
CA ASP A 242 15.18 -0.18 24.76
C ASP A 242 15.64 0.80 23.68
N PHE A 243 16.22 0.28 22.60
CA PHE A 243 16.63 1.04 21.44
C PHE A 243 15.76 0.65 20.23
N TYR A 244 15.21 1.64 19.56
CA TYR A 244 14.44 1.49 18.33
C TYR A 244 15.13 2.21 17.19
N LEU A 245 15.16 1.58 16.01
CA LEU A 245 15.61 2.15 14.76
C LEU A 245 14.42 2.41 13.86
N ASP A 246 14.28 3.64 13.39
CA ASP A 246 13.24 4.03 12.44
C ASP A 246 13.80 4.87 11.31
N GLY A 247 13.28 4.66 10.09
CA GLY A 247 13.65 5.41 8.89
C GLY A 247 12.80 6.66 8.64
N ALA A 248 12.06 7.14 9.66
CA ALA A 248 11.29 8.39 9.56
C ALA A 248 12.20 9.57 9.22
N HIS A 249 11.83 10.35 8.21
CA HIS A 249 12.64 11.43 7.66
C HIS A 249 11.83 12.69 7.29
N ASN A 250 10.54 12.68 7.55
CA ASN A 250 9.65 13.84 7.42
C ASN A 250 8.75 13.97 8.64
N GLU A 251 8.08 15.13 8.78
CA GLU A 251 7.27 15.47 9.94
C GLU A 251 6.13 14.46 10.16
N ASP A 252 5.41 14.09 9.10
CA ASP A 252 4.32 13.13 9.21
C ASP A 252 4.82 11.75 9.67
N CYS A 253 5.96 11.28 9.16
CA CYS A 253 6.57 10.05 9.64
C CYS A 253 6.91 10.13 11.13
N LEU A 254 7.51 11.24 11.59
CA LEU A 254 7.91 11.41 12.98
C LEU A 254 6.72 11.48 13.94
N LEU A 255 5.65 12.16 13.55
CA LEU A 255 4.42 12.23 14.34
C LEU A 255 3.76 10.87 14.53
N TYR A 256 3.82 10.02 13.51
CA TYR A 256 3.25 8.67 13.58
C TYR A 256 4.15 7.67 14.32
N THR A 257 5.47 7.79 14.22
CA THR A 257 6.40 6.77 14.72
C THR A 257 6.94 7.06 16.12
N SER A 258 7.03 8.32 16.51
CA SER A 258 7.62 8.75 17.78
C SER A 258 6.80 9.87 18.40
N PRO A 259 5.66 9.58 19.06
CA PRO A 259 5.03 10.58 19.90
C PRO A 259 6.06 10.97 20.97
N SER A 260 6.53 12.22 20.92
CA SER A 260 7.46 12.72 21.93
C SER A 260 6.78 12.65 23.31
N PRO A 261 7.51 12.28 24.38
CA PRO A 261 6.98 12.36 25.73
C PRO A 261 6.43 13.75 26.12
N ARG A 262 6.82 14.81 25.37
CA ARG A 262 6.29 16.15 25.53
C ARG A 262 4.89 16.33 24.96
N ASP A 263 4.50 15.52 23.98
CA ASP A 263 3.16 15.57 23.36
C ASP A 263 2.11 14.83 24.20
N ILE A 264 2.55 13.99 25.14
CA ILE A 264 1.67 13.26 26.07
C ILE A 264 1.34 14.10 27.33
N SER A 265 2.07 15.19 27.57
CA SER A 265 1.90 16.04 28.77
C SER A 265 0.96 17.24 28.56
N GLY A 266 0.26 17.31 27.47
CA GLY A 266 -0.64 18.40 27.07
C GLY A 266 -2.13 18.03 27.13
N SER A 267 -2.58 17.39 28.23
CA SER A 267 -4.00 17.26 28.55
C SER A 267 -4.27 17.54 30.01
#